data_241abaa641c07cb30b6e54174216e305
#
_entry.id   241abaa641c07cb30b6e54174216e305
#
_cell.length_a   1.000
_cell.length_b   1.000
_cell.length_c   1.000
_cell.angle_alpha   90.00
_cell.angle_beta   90.00
_cell.angle_gamma   90.00
#
_symmetry.space_group_name_H-M   'P 1'
#
loop_
_entity.id
_entity.type
_entity.pdbx_description
1 polymer ?
#
loop_
_entity_poly.entity_id
_entity_poly.type
_entity_poly.pdbx_seq_one_letter_code
_entity_poly.pdbx_strand_id
1 'polypeptide(L)'
;MKKLNIAIVGLGNIGSYLFKFLNENKRIIAKKNNCIPVVTYVSAKNKKRKRNIKINKSQWLNNYLDATKHKDIDLIVELIGGAEGPAKKLVFNALKNKKHVVTANKALIAKYGDQLAKIAEKNKVNLDFEAAVCGGVPIIRSLKEGLIANKISKIYGIFNGTSNYILSTMDKKNKSFKEVLKDAKRLGYAEANPSADLNGEDVAAKLKILSSLCFNSFLNHTINVEGINEIDKNDIDNANKLGFKIKLLGYAELINNKIYQRVHPTLIKKSSYVASIDGVLNAVIAE
;
A
#
# COMPACT_ATOMS: atom_id res chain seq x y z
N MET A 1 14.90 1.35 -28.99
CA MET A 1 14.29 1.03 -27.67
C MET A 1 12.79 0.90 -27.82
N LYS A 2 12.20 -0.14 -27.21
CA LYS A 2 10.75 -0.34 -27.19
C LYS A 2 10.08 0.79 -26.38
N LYS A 3 8.93 1.29 -26.83
CA LYS A 3 8.10 2.22 -26.05
C LYS A 3 7.15 1.42 -25.14
N LEU A 4 6.98 1.88 -23.92
CA LEU A 4 5.94 1.41 -23.01
C LEU A 4 4.91 2.54 -22.86
N ASN A 5 3.76 2.37 -23.45
CA ASN A 5 2.70 3.35 -23.44
C ASN A 5 1.82 3.18 -22.20
N ILE A 6 1.72 4.24 -21.43
CA ILE A 6 1.14 4.23 -20.08
C ILE A 6 -0.10 5.12 -20.04
N ALA A 7 -1.19 4.59 -19.50
CA ALA A 7 -2.33 5.39 -19.06
C ALA A 7 -2.32 5.54 -17.54
N ILE A 8 -2.37 6.76 -17.02
CA ILE A 8 -2.51 7.05 -15.59
C ILE A 8 -3.96 7.43 -15.30
N VAL A 9 -4.63 6.61 -14.49
CA VAL A 9 -6.04 6.83 -14.10
C VAL A 9 -6.11 7.12 -12.61
N GLY A 10 -6.41 8.39 -12.31
CA GLY A 10 -6.35 8.97 -10.96
C GLY A 10 -5.21 9.97 -10.84
N LEU A 11 -5.48 11.26 -11.10
CA LEU A 11 -4.50 12.35 -10.99
C LEU A 11 -4.69 13.14 -9.69
N GLY A 12 -4.62 12.42 -8.56
CA GLY A 12 -4.43 13.01 -7.25
C GLY A 12 -2.95 13.42 -7.04
N ASN A 13 -2.51 13.52 -5.79
CA ASN A 13 -1.12 13.87 -5.48
C ASN A 13 -0.13 12.85 -6.08
N ILE A 14 -0.39 11.54 -5.85
CA ILE A 14 0.48 10.46 -6.35
C ILE A 14 0.50 10.43 -7.88
N GLY A 15 -0.68 10.47 -8.53
CA GLY A 15 -0.74 10.39 -10.00
C GLY A 15 -0.13 11.59 -10.70
N SER A 16 -0.28 12.79 -10.13
CA SER A 16 0.36 14.00 -10.66
C SER A 16 1.88 13.95 -10.50
N TYR A 17 2.37 13.46 -9.35
CA TYR A 17 3.81 13.26 -9.15
C TYR A 17 4.37 12.22 -10.11
N LEU A 18 3.71 11.07 -10.26
CA LEU A 18 4.14 10.02 -11.19
C LEU A 18 4.20 10.52 -12.64
N PHE A 19 3.19 11.26 -13.08
CA PHE A 19 3.19 11.90 -14.40
C PHE A 19 4.42 12.76 -14.61
N LYS A 20 4.70 13.64 -13.65
CA LYS A 20 5.87 14.53 -13.67
C LYS A 20 7.17 13.71 -13.68
N PHE A 21 7.31 12.78 -12.76
CA PHE A 21 8.50 11.95 -12.60
C PHE A 21 8.84 11.14 -13.85
N LEU A 22 7.87 10.49 -14.48
CA LEU A 22 8.08 9.71 -15.69
C LEU A 22 8.54 10.58 -16.87
N ASN A 23 8.00 11.80 -17.00
CA ASN A 23 8.40 12.71 -18.06
C ASN A 23 9.82 13.26 -17.84
N GLU A 24 10.16 13.68 -16.63
CA GLU A 24 11.46 14.26 -16.28
C GLU A 24 12.58 13.21 -16.32
N ASN A 25 12.31 11.98 -15.87
CA ASN A 25 13.31 10.91 -15.77
C ASN A 25 13.29 9.92 -16.95
N LYS A 26 12.53 10.22 -18.00
CA LYS A 26 12.33 9.34 -19.15
C LYS A 26 13.62 8.76 -19.73
N ARG A 27 14.66 9.61 -19.89
CA ARG A 27 15.97 9.21 -20.46
C ARG A 27 16.73 8.25 -19.52
N ILE A 28 16.71 8.53 -18.21
CA ILE A 28 17.40 7.71 -17.20
C ILE A 28 16.72 6.33 -17.12
N ILE A 29 15.40 6.30 -17.09
CA ILE A 29 14.61 5.06 -17.06
C ILE A 29 14.87 4.25 -18.34
N ALA A 30 14.85 4.91 -19.49
CA ALA A 30 15.09 4.26 -20.78
C ALA A 30 16.49 3.63 -20.86
N LYS A 31 17.53 4.32 -20.39
CA LYS A 31 18.90 3.81 -20.36
C LYS A 31 19.03 2.57 -19.46
N LYS A 32 18.37 2.57 -18.28
CA LYS A 32 18.47 1.46 -17.31
C LYS A 32 17.68 0.23 -17.74
N ASN A 33 16.56 0.40 -18.44
CA ASN A 33 15.59 -0.69 -18.68
C ASN A 33 15.45 -1.04 -20.18
N ASN A 34 16.21 -0.40 -21.05
CA ASN A 34 16.09 -0.51 -22.53
C ASN A 34 14.63 -0.30 -23.02
N CYS A 35 13.85 0.48 -22.28
CA CYS A 35 12.44 0.73 -22.53
C CYS A 35 12.08 2.18 -22.22
N ILE A 36 11.40 2.86 -23.14
CA ILE A 36 11.03 4.27 -23.01
C ILE A 36 9.62 4.37 -22.42
N PRO A 37 9.44 4.85 -21.19
CA PRO A 37 8.11 5.11 -20.66
C PRO A 37 7.49 6.34 -21.34
N VAL A 38 6.25 6.20 -21.79
CA VAL A 38 5.48 7.28 -22.44
C VAL A 38 4.11 7.36 -21.79
N VAL A 39 3.82 8.45 -21.09
CA VAL A 39 2.44 8.67 -20.60
C VAL A 39 1.59 9.17 -21.76
N THR A 40 0.86 8.25 -22.38
CA THR A 40 0.03 8.50 -23.55
C THR A 40 -1.31 9.12 -23.14
N TYR A 41 -1.93 8.59 -22.11
CA TYR A 41 -3.25 9.05 -21.64
C TYR A 41 -3.34 9.23 -20.15
N VAL A 42 -4.24 10.11 -19.74
CA VAL A 42 -4.57 10.37 -18.35
C VAL A 42 -6.07 10.51 -18.14
N SER A 43 -6.52 10.18 -16.94
CA SER A 43 -7.91 10.41 -16.54
C SER A 43 -8.02 10.82 -15.07
N ALA A 44 -8.98 11.71 -14.78
CA ALA A 44 -9.32 12.12 -13.43
C ALA A 44 -10.81 12.50 -13.34
N LYS A 45 -11.42 12.28 -12.16
CA LYS A 45 -12.82 12.66 -11.89
C LYS A 45 -13.06 14.16 -12.14
N ASN A 46 -12.16 15.02 -11.67
CA ASN A 46 -12.21 16.46 -11.89
C ASN A 46 -11.04 16.90 -12.79
N LYS A 47 -11.31 17.08 -14.09
CA LYS A 47 -10.30 17.55 -15.05
C LYS A 47 -9.89 19.01 -14.81
N LYS A 48 -10.78 19.84 -14.25
CA LYS A 48 -10.53 21.29 -14.01
C LYS A 48 -9.70 21.55 -12.76
N ARG A 49 -9.48 20.54 -11.89
CA ARG A 49 -8.62 20.69 -10.70
C ARG A 49 -7.23 21.17 -11.11
N LYS A 50 -6.78 22.30 -10.55
CA LYS A 50 -5.42 22.84 -10.77
C LYS A 50 -4.37 21.81 -10.31
N ARG A 51 -3.40 21.52 -11.17
CA ARG A 51 -2.27 20.61 -10.92
C ARG A 51 -0.99 21.29 -11.40
N ASN A 52 0.11 21.08 -10.71
CA ASN A 52 1.40 21.64 -11.10
C ASN A 52 2.08 20.79 -12.19
N ILE A 53 1.32 20.38 -13.22
CA ILE A 53 1.77 19.58 -14.37
C ILE A 53 1.09 20.10 -15.63
N LYS A 54 1.81 20.05 -16.76
CA LYS A 54 1.26 20.38 -18.09
C LYS A 54 0.79 19.08 -18.76
N ILE A 55 -0.48 19.01 -19.09
CA ILE A 55 -1.11 17.87 -19.76
C ILE A 55 -1.71 18.39 -21.08
N ASN A 56 -1.35 17.78 -22.19
CA ASN A 56 -1.91 18.13 -23.48
C ASN A 56 -3.37 17.69 -23.57
N LYS A 57 -4.18 18.46 -24.31
CA LYS A 57 -5.62 18.15 -24.47
C LYS A 57 -5.84 16.73 -25.04
N SER A 58 -5.01 16.29 -25.97
CA SER A 58 -5.05 14.97 -26.59
C SER A 58 -4.77 13.80 -25.63
N GLN A 59 -4.13 14.06 -24.49
CA GLN A 59 -3.84 13.03 -23.49
C GLN A 59 -5.04 12.74 -22.56
N TRP A 60 -6.06 13.60 -22.55
CA TRP A 60 -7.20 13.42 -21.65
C TRP A 60 -8.21 12.44 -22.22
N LEU A 61 -8.42 11.33 -21.52
CA LEU A 61 -9.54 10.43 -21.79
C LEU A 61 -10.87 11.07 -21.36
N ASN A 62 -11.92 10.91 -22.18
CA ASN A 62 -13.27 11.33 -21.81
C ASN A 62 -13.89 10.38 -20.79
N ASN A 63 -13.69 9.09 -20.99
CA ASN A 63 -14.08 8.05 -20.05
C ASN A 63 -12.81 7.30 -19.62
N TYR A 64 -12.63 7.09 -18.32
CA TYR A 64 -11.48 6.37 -17.77
C TYR A 64 -11.40 4.92 -18.26
N LEU A 65 -12.52 4.30 -18.60
CA LEU A 65 -12.58 2.93 -19.14
C LEU A 65 -12.05 2.84 -20.57
N ASP A 66 -11.97 3.95 -21.31
CA ASP A 66 -11.40 3.94 -22.65
C ASP A 66 -9.94 3.49 -22.64
N ALA A 67 -9.20 3.78 -21.53
CA ALA A 67 -7.85 3.27 -21.31
C ALA A 67 -7.74 1.74 -21.51
N THR A 68 -8.79 1.00 -21.18
CA THR A 68 -8.78 -0.46 -21.27
C THR A 68 -8.92 -0.99 -22.70
N LYS A 69 -9.43 -0.16 -23.61
CA LYS A 69 -9.76 -0.53 -25.00
C LYS A 69 -8.74 -0.02 -26.04
N HIS A 70 -8.01 1.04 -25.71
CA HIS A 70 -7.01 1.60 -26.63
C HIS A 70 -5.91 0.58 -26.95
N LYS A 71 -5.69 0.33 -28.25
CA LYS A 71 -4.70 -0.66 -28.72
C LYS A 71 -3.26 -0.25 -28.42
N ASP A 72 -3.00 1.03 -28.38
CA ASP A 72 -1.68 1.64 -28.16
C ASP A 72 -1.29 1.74 -26.67
N ILE A 73 -2.16 1.36 -25.73
CA ILE A 73 -1.81 1.31 -24.30
C ILE A 73 -1.29 -0.09 -23.96
N ASP A 74 -0.14 -0.14 -23.32
CA ASP A 74 0.47 -1.37 -22.78
C ASP A 74 0.16 -1.54 -21.28
N LEU A 75 0.24 -0.45 -20.52
CA LEU A 75 0.17 -0.43 -19.06
C LEU A 75 -0.84 0.60 -18.55
N ILE A 76 -1.67 0.19 -17.61
CA ILE A 76 -2.57 1.06 -16.87
C ILE A 76 -2.09 1.20 -15.43
N VAL A 77 -1.90 2.44 -14.98
CA VAL A 77 -1.61 2.76 -13.58
C VAL A 77 -2.91 3.25 -12.93
N GLU A 78 -3.44 2.46 -11.98
CA GLU A 78 -4.64 2.76 -11.21
C GLU A 78 -4.28 3.46 -9.90
N LEU A 79 -4.77 4.70 -9.72
CA LEU A 79 -4.56 5.55 -8.56
C LEU A 79 -5.87 6.24 -8.13
N ILE A 80 -7.01 5.57 -8.32
CA ILE A 80 -8.34 6.06 -7.93
C ILE A 80 -8.58 5.76 -6.45
N GLY A 81 -8.29 4.52 -6.04
CA GLY A 81 -8.58 4.01 -4.71
C GLY A 81 -10.00 3.41 -4.54
N GLY A 82 -10.22 2.75 -3.38
CA GLY A 82 -11.46 2.05 -3.06
C GLY A 82 -11.56 0.65 -3.68
N ALA A 83 -12.20 -0.26 -2.96
CA ALA A 83 -12.35 -1.65 -3.42
C ALA A 83 -13.46 -1.82 -4.46
N GLU A 84 -14.42 -0.92 -4.49
CA GLU A 84 -15.60 -0.98 -5.37
C GLU A 84 -15.65 0.18 -6.36
N GLY A 85 -16.59 0.12 -7.27
CA GLY A 85 -16.85 1.20 -8.22
C GLY A 85 -15.79 1.34 -9.33
N PRO A 86 -15.29 2.57 -9.60
CA PRO A 86 -14.46 2.85 -10.76
C PRO A 86 -13.13 2.09 -10.79
N ALA A 87 -12.41 1.97 -9.65
CA ALA A 87 -11.14 1.27 -9.57
C ALA A 87 -11.30 -0.21 -9.92
N LYS A 88 -12.29 -0.89 -9.31
CA LYS A 88 -12.60 -2.28 -9.62
C LYS A 88 -12.91 -2.48 -11.10
N LYS A 89 -13.84 -1.67 -11.66
CA LYS A 89 -14.20 -1.76 -13.07
C LYS A 89 -12.99 -1.57 -13.99
N LEU A 90 -12.13 -0.61 -13.68
CA LEU A 90 -10.94 -0.32 -14.46
C LEU A 90 -9.99 -1.52 -14.48
N VAL A 91 -9.59 -2.01 -13.30
CA VAL A 91 -8.57 -3.07 -13.17
C VAL A 91 -9.06 -4.38 -13.77
N PHE A 92 -10.29 -4.80 -13.48
CA PHE A 92 -10.88 -6.00 -14.07
C PHE A 92 -10.92 -5.93 -15.60
N ASN A 93 -11.38 -4.81 -16.17
CA ASN A 93 -11.43 -4.64 -17.63
C ASN A 93 -10.03 -4.53 -18.25
N ALA A 94 -9.09 -3.87 -17.60
CA ALA A 94 -7.71 -3.78 -18.07
C ALA A 94 -7.08 -5.17 -18.24
N LEU A 95 -7.13 -5.99 -17.20
CA LEU A 95 -6.59 -7.34 -17.22
C LEU A 95 -7.29 -8.24 -18.24
N LYS A 96 -8.63 -8.17 -18.36
CA LYS A 96 -9.40 -8.90 -19.39
C LYS A 96 -9.03 -8.49 -20.80
N ASN A 97 -8.70 -7.21 -21.01
CA ASN A 97 -8.28 -6.66 -22.30
C ASN A 97 -6.76 -6.74 -22.52
N LYS A 98 -6.09 -7.63 -21.78
CA LYS A 98 -4.65 -7.92 -21.90
C LYS A 98 -3.76 -6.69 -21.71
N LYS A 99 -4.14 -5.79 -20.79
CA LYS A 99 -3.31 -4.66 -20.36
C LYS A 99 -2.62 -5.01 -19.04
N HIS A 100 -1.34 -4.68 -18.94
CA HIS A 100 -0.64 -4.71 -17.66
C HIS A 100 -1.24 -3.70 -16.70
N VAL A 101 -1.23 -3.99 -15.42
CA VAL A 101 -1.76 -3.10 -14.39
C VAL A 101 -0.76 -2.90 -13.26
N VAL A 102 -0.56 -1.63 -12.87
CA VAL A 102 0.09 -1.25 -11.62
C VAL A 102 -0.94 -0.50 -10.76
N THR A 103 -1.09 -0.89 -9.51
CA THR A 103 -2.05 -0.23 -8.60
C THR A 103 -1.46 0.00 -7.21
N ALA A 104 -1.82 1.12 -6.57
CA ALA A 104 -1.53 1.40 -5.17
C ALA A 104 -2.72 1.06 -4.24
N ASN A 105 -3.76 0.42 -4.77
CA ASN A 105 -5.04 0.24 -4.13
C ASN A 105 -5.10 -1.01 -3.25
N LYS A 106 -4.63 -0.88 -2.01
CA LYS A 106 -4.65 -1.98 -1.04
C LYS A 106 -6.03 -2.60 -0.82
N ALA A 107 -7.09 -1.75 -0.79
CA ALA A 107 -8.45 -2.23 -0.55
C ALA A 107 -8.95 -3.14 -1.70
N LEU A 108 -8.62 -2.80 -2.93
CA LEU A 108 -8.94 -3.62 -4.10
C LEU A 108 -8.18 -4.95 -4.07
N ILE A 109 -6.87 -4.90 -3.80
CA ILE A 109 -6.03 -6.12 -3.75
C ILE A 109 -6.43 -7.00 -2.58
N ALA A 110 -6.64 -6.45 -1.37
CA ALA A 110 -7.07 -7.21 -0.21
C ALA A 110 -8.43 -7.90 -0.39
N LYS A 111 -9.31 -7.37 -1.25
CA LYS A 111 -10.65 -7.93 -1.48
C LYS A 111 -10.73 -8.84 -2.71
N TYR A 112 -10.02 -8.50 -3.77
CA TYR A 112 -10.15 -9.15 -5.09
C TYR A 112 -8.83 -9.66 -5.66
N GLY A 113 -7.73 -9.60 -4.92
CA GLY A 113 -6.39 -9.95 -5.39
C GLY A 113 -6.33 -11.32 -6.06
N ASP A 114 -6.94 -12.35 -5.45
CA ASP A 114 -6.98 -13.72 -5.99
C ASP A 114 -7.68 -13.79 -7.36
N GLN A 115 -8.82 -13.08 -7.49
CA GLN A 115 -9.56 -13.05 -8.76
C GLN A 115 -8.78 -12.29 -9.84
N LEU A 116 -8.15 -11.17 -9.44
CA LEU A 116 -7.34 -10.36 -10.35
C LEU A 116 -6.08 -11.09 -10.80
N ALA A 117 -5.41 -11.82 -9.90
CA ALA A 117 -4.25 -12.64 -10.22
C ALA A 117 -4.60 -13.71 -11.25
N LYS A 118 -5.69 -14.48 -11.03
CA LYS A 118 -6.17 -15.49 -11.98
C LYS A 118 -6.46 -14.90 -13.36
N ILE A 119 -7.04 -13.69 -13.44
CA ILE A 119 -7.31 -13.02 -14.72
C ILE A 119 -6.00 -12.58 -15.37
N ALA A 120 -5.06 -12.05 -14.61
CA ALA A 120 -3.76 -11.62 -15.10
C ALA A 120 -2.96 -12.80 -15.68
N GLU A 121 -2.87 -13.92 -14.96
CA GLU A 121 -2.23 -15.16 -15.40
C GLU A 121 -2.87 -15.71 -16.67
N LYS A 122 -4.19 -15.87 -16.69
CA LYS A 122 -4.93 -16.34 -17.88
C LYS A 122 -4.65 -15.49 -19.12
N ASN A 123 -4.51 -14.18 -18.96
CA ASN A 123 -4.28 -13.25 -20.06
C ASN A 123 -2.79 -12.95 -20.32
N LYS A 124 -1.87 -13.53 -19.54
CA LYS A 124 -0.41 -13.36 -19.64
C LYS A 124 0.00 -11.88 -19.50
N VAL A 125 -0.58 -11.19 -18.53
CA VAL A 125 -0.26 -9.80 -18.18
C VAL A 125 0.10 -9.68 -16.71
N ASN A 126 0.86 -8.64 -16.35
CA ASN A 126 1.29 -8.41 -14.99
C ASN A 126 0.25 -7.59 -14.21
N LEU A 127 0.10 -7.94 -12.95
CA LEU A 127 -0.59 -7.16 -11.93
C LEU A 127 0.41 -6.87 -10.81
N ASP A 128 0.84 -5.62 -10.72
CA ASP A 128 1.82 -5.16 -9.73
C ASP A 128 1.19 -4.16 -8.76
N PHE A 129 1.51 -4.31 -7.47
CA PHE A 129 0.88 -3.53 -6.40
C PHE A 129 1.85 -3.21 -5.24
N GLU A 130 3.13 -2.97 -5.56
CA GLU A 130 4.16 -2.65 -4.55
C GLU A 130 3.73 -1.48 -3.64
N ALA A 131 3.18 -0.42 -4.22
CA ALA A 131 2.74 0.75 -3.47
C ALA A 131 1.48 0.53 -2.61
N ALA A 132 0.83 -0.63 -2.69
CA ALA A 132 -0.34 -0.94 -1.87
C ALA A 132 0.04 -1.30 -0.43
N VAL A 133 1.28 -1.75 -0.17
CA VAL A 133 1.75 -2.19 1.14
C VAL A 133 3.06 -1.50 1.50
N CYS A 134 3.11 -0.82 2.64
CA CYS A 134 4.33 -0.19 3.18
C CYS A 134 5.11 0.60 2.13
N GLY A 135 4.50 1.60 1.52
CA GLY A 135 5.09 2.40 0.44
C GLY A 135 6.52 2.87 0.77
N GLY A 136 7.46 2.61 -0.15
CA GLY A 136 8.89 2.84 0.05
C GLY A 136 9.66 1.60 0.53
N VAL A 137 9.00 0.56 1.04
CA VAL A 137 9.60 -0.74 1.38
C VAL A 137 9.30 -1.72 0.24
N PRO A 138 10.28 -2.29 -0.48
CA PRO A 138 10.06 -3.18 -1.62
C PRO A 138 9.66 -4.59 -1.18
N ILE A 139 8.64 -4.72 -0.34
CA ILE A 139 8.28 -5.98 0.33
C ILE A 139 7.56 -6.96 -0.60
N ILE A 140 6.67 -6.48 -1.45
CA ILE A 140 5.92 -7.35 -2.38
C ILE A 140 6.88 -8.03 -3.34
N ARG A 141 7.81 -7.26 -3.92
CA ARG A 141 8.82 -7.78 -4.82
C ARG A 141 9.79 -8.71 -4.11
N SER A 142 10.20 -8.36 -2.88
CA SER A 142 11.05 -9.24 -2.08
C SER A 142 10.40 -10.60 -1.84
N LEU A 143 9.11 -10.65 -1.51
CA LEU A 143 8.38 -11.91 -1.31
C LEU A 143 8.15 -12.68 -2.61
N LYS A 144 7.79 -12.00 -3.70
CA LYS A 144 7.47 -12.65 -4.99
C LYS A 144 8.68 -13.08 -5.79
N GLU A 145 9.82 -12.43 -5.65
CA GLU A 145 11.01 -12.64 -6.46
C GLU A 145 12.21 -13.08 -5.58
N GLY A 146 12.62 -12.24 -4.63
CA GLY A 146 13.84 -12.46 -3.85
C GLY A 146 13.76 -13.65 -2.89
N LEU A 147 12.61 -13.89 -2.30
CA LEU A 147 12.37 -14.93 -1.31
C LEU A 147 11.52 -16.09 -1.83
N ILE A 148 11.30 -16.18 -3.13
CA ILE A 148 10.40 -17.19 -3.74
C ILE A 148 10.77 -18.64 -3.41
N ALA A 149 12.05 -18.91 -3.22
CA ALA A 149 12.55 -20.25 -2.85
C ALA A 149 12.55 -20.52 -1.33
N ASN A 150 12.24 -19.51 -0.52
CA ASN A 150 12.26 -19.63 0.94
C ASN A 150 10.89 -20.06 1.47
N LYS A 151 10.89 -20.90 2.51
CA LYS A 151 9.68 -21.21 3.26
C LYS A 151 9.52 -20.19 4.38
N ILE A 152 8.62 -19.24 4.20
CA ILE A 152 8.28 -18.25 5.22
C ILE A 152 7.21 -18.86 6.11
N SER A 153 7.48 -18.92 7.42
CA SER A 153 6.54 -19.43 8.44
C SER A 153 5.80 -18.32 9.16
N LYS A 154 6.39 -17.11 9.19
CA LYS A 154 5.85 -15.98 9.94
C LYS A 154 6.17 -14.66 9.26
N ILE A 155 5.22 -13.73 9.29
CA ILE A 155 5.40 -12.34 8.86
C ILE A 155 4.73 -11.40 9.84
N TYR A 156 5.44 -10.37 10.26
CA TYR A 156 4.93 -9.38 11.19
C TYR A 156 5.61 -8.04 11.01
N GLY A 157 5.03 -6.99 11.60
CA GLY A 157 5.70 -5.69 11.56
C GLY A 157 4.78 -4.51 11.81
N ILE A 158 5.35 -3.33 11.61
CA ILE A 158 4.67 -2.04 11.71
C ILE A 158 4.27 -1.62 10.29
N PHE A 159 2.99 -1.71 9.96
CA PHE A 159 2.51 -1.47 8.59
C PHE A 159 1.76 -0.14 8.43
N ASN A 160 1.61 0.63 9.52
CA ASN A 160 0.93 1.93 9.48
C ASN A 160 1.77 3.01 10.16
N GLY A 161 2.11 4.07 9.41
CA GLY A 161 2.93 5.17 9.88
C GLY A 161 2.19 6.08 10.86
N THR A 162 0.89 6.31 10.69
CA THR A 162 0.08 7.17 11.56
C THR A 162 0.02 6.62 12.99
N SER A 163 -0.36 5.35 13.15
CA SER A 163 -0.43 4.68 14.45
C SER A 163 0.95 4.58 15.11
N ASN A 164 2.00 4.29 14.33
CA ASN A 164 3.36 4.24 14.86
C ASN A 164 3.83 5.63 15.32
N TYR A 165 3.54 6.69 14.55
CA TYR A 165 3.84 8.06 14.96
C TYR A 165 3.15 8.41 16.28
N ILE A 166 1.88 8.07 16.43
CA ILE A 166 1.11 8.37 17.65
C ILE A 166 1.73 7.67 18.85
N LEU A 167 1.87 6.35 18.82
CA LEU A 167 2.40 5.58 19.93
C LEU A 167 3.84 5.98 20.29
N SER A 168 4.72 6.15 19.31
CA SER A 168 6.11 6.56 19.55
C SER A 168 6.24 8.00 20.05
N THR A 169 5.31 8.89 19.69
CA THR A 169 5.33 10.28 20.17
C THR A 169 4.76 10.39 21.58
N MET A 170 3.71 9.60 21.91
CA MET A 170 3.22 9.47 23.29
C MET A 170 4.36 9.02 24.21
N ASP A 171 5.10 7.98 23.80
CA ASP A 171 6.23 7.44 24.54
C ASP A 171 7.35 8.47 24.73
N LYS A 172 7.83 9.10 23.64
CA LYS A 172 8.98 10.01 23.70
C LYS A 172 8.70 11.36 24.34
N LYS A 173 7.49 11.91 24.15
CA LYS A 173 7.14 13.26 24.57
C LYS A 173 6.24 13.31 25.78
N ASN A 174 5.89 12.17 26.33
CA ASN A 174 5.01 12.06 27.50
C ASN A 174 3.67 12.81 27.32
N LYS A 175 3.09 12.71 26.11
CA LYS A 175 1.85 13.40 25.73
C LYS A 175 0.68 12.44 25.69
N SER A 176 -0.53 12.96 25.87
CA SER A 176 -1.77 12.19 25.72
C SER A 176 -2.05 11.83 24.25
N PHE A 177 -2.83 10.78 24.04
CA PHE A 177 -3.29 10.36 22.71
C PHE A 177 -3.94 11.52 21.92
N LYS A 178 -4.84 12.27 22.56
CA LYS A 178 -5.56 13.41 21.94
C LYS A 178 -4.62 14.50 21.43
N GLU A 179 -3.61 14.85 22.24
CA GLU A 179 -2.62 15.87 21.85
C GLU A 179 -1.78 15.42 20.66
N VAL A 180 -1.32 14.16 20.70
CA VAL A 180 -0.49 13.61 19.63
C VAL A 180 -1.29 13.45 18.34
N LEU A 181 -2.55 13.02 18.41
CA LEU A 181 -3.43 12.93 17.24
C LEU A 181 -3.66 14.29 16.58
N LYS A 182 -3.84 15.36 17.41
CA LYS A 182 -3.93 16.75 16.91
C LYS A 182 -2.65 17.16 16.19
N ASP A 183 -1.49 16.87 16.77
CA ASP A 183 -0.19 17.13 16.14
C ASP A 183 -0.02 16.34 14.83
N ALA A 184 -0.40 15.05 14.79
CA ALA A 184 -0.34 14.21 13.59
C ALA A 184 -1.19 14.79 12.43
N LYS A 185 -2.40 15.27 12.73
CA LYS A 185 -3.26 15.95 11.74
C LYS A 185 -2.63 17.24 11.22
N ARG A 186 -2.09 18.07 12.11
CA ARG A 186 -1.42 19.33 11.73
C ARG A 186 -0.20 19.10 10.85
N LEU A 187 0.56 18.04 11.10
CA LEU A 187 1.76 17.67 10.34
C LEU A 187 1.45 16.90 9.05
N GLY A 188 0.18 16.53 8.80
CA GLY A 188 -0.23 15.78 7.63
C GLY A 188 0.07 14.26 7.70
N TYR A 189 0.40 13.74 8.88
CA TYR A 189 0.61 12.31 9.12
C TYR A 189 -0.70 11.56 9.36
N ALA A 190 -1.75 12.26 9.76
CA ALA A 190 -3.10 11.74 9.88
C ALA A 190 -4.05 12.55 8.99
N GLU A 191 -4.93 11.86 8.28
CA GLU A 191 -6.00 12.48 7.49
C GLU A 191 -7.07 13.11 8.41
N ALA A 192 -8.00 13.85 7.83
CA ALA A 192 -9.14 14.43 8.58
C ALA A 192 -9.94 13.34 9.31
N ASN A 193 -10.18 12.21 8.63
CA ASN A 193 -10.76 11.01 9.23
C ASN A 193 -9.72 9.88 9.27
N PRO A 194 -8.97 9.71 10.37
CA PRO A 194 -7.94 8.69 10.49
C PRO A 194 -8.45 7.36 11.06
N SER A 195 -9.76 7.12 11.09
CA SER A 195 -10.35 5.95 11.78
C SER A 195 -9.73 4.62 11.33
N ALA A 196 -9.51 4.43 10.02
CA ALA A 196 -8.91 3.20 9.52
C ALA A 196 -7.47 2.96 10.00
N ASP A 197 -6.71 4.05 10.27
CA ASP A 197 -5.37 3.96 10.84
C ASP A 197 -5.42 3.63 12.34
N LEU A 198 -6.38 4.22 13.05
CA LEU A 198 -6.49 4.11 14.51
C LEU A 198 -7.13 2.81 14.96
N ASN A 199 -8.13 2.29 14.22
CA ASN A 199 -8.81 1.03 14.54
C ASN A 199 -8.09 -0.21 13.98
N GLY A 200 -6.97 -0.05 13.24
CA GLY A 200 -6.15 -1.14 12.73
C GLY A 200 -6.58 -1.71 11.37
N GLU A 201 -7.64 -1.20 10.75
CA GLU A 201 -8.14 -1.70 9.45
C GLU A 201 -7.12 -1.56 8.32
N ASP A 202 -6.34 -0.47 8.31
CA ASP A 202 -5.26 -0.27 7.34
C ASP A 202 -4.17 -1.35 7.48
N VAL A 203 -3.79 -1.67 8.72
CA VAL A 203 -2.81 -2.72 9.03
C VAL A 203 -3.36 -4.08 8.62
N ALA A 204 -4.65 -4.36 8.91
CA ALA A 204 -5.30 -5.61 8.55
C ALA A 204 -5.35 -5.84 7.04
N ALA A 205 -5.69 -4.81 6.26
CA ALA A 205 -5.70 -4.91 4.81
C ALA A 205 -4.30 -5.22 4.23
N LYS A 206 -3.25 -4.60 4.77
CA LYS A 206 -1.87 -4.87 4.36
C LYS A 206 -1.39 -6.25 4.80
N LEU A 207 -1.69 -6.66 6.05
CA LEU A 207 -1.38 -7.99 6.57
C LEU A 207 -2.00 -9.09 5.72
N LYS A 208 -3.25 -8.91 5.30
CA LYS A 208 -3.96 -9.85 4.45
C LYS A 208 -3.23 -10.10 3.12
N ILE A 209 -2.74 -9.04 2.50
CA ILE A 209 -1.95 -9.13 1.27
C ILE A 209 -0.62 -9.85 1.52
N LEU A 210 0.11 -9.44 2.56
CA LEU A 210 1.42 -10.02 2.88
C LEU A 210 1.32 -11.51 3.22
N SER A 211 0.37 -11.89 4.07
CA SER A 211 0.18 -13.29 4.48
C SER A 211 -0.22 -14.19 3.30
N SER A 212 -1.06 -13.69 2.38
CA SER A 212 -1.42 -14.47 1.20
C SER A 212 -0.22 -14.75 0.30
N LEU A 213 0.70 -13.80 0.16
CA LEU A 213 1.93 -13.97 -0.59
C LEU A 213 2.92 -14.92 0.11
N CYS A 214 3.08 -14.77 1.44
CA CYS A 214 4.00 -15.61 2.21
C CYS A 214 3.58 -17.07 2.28
N PHE A 215 2.28 -17.31 2.45
CA PHE A 215 1.75 -18.65 2.72
C PHE A 215 1.04 -19.28 1.53
N ASN A 216 1.12 -18.63 0.37
CA ASN A 216 0.46 -19.07 -0.88
C ASN A 216 -1.01 -19.45 -0.64
N SER A 217 -1.74 -18.60 0.07
CA SER A 217 -3.11 -18.83 0.50
C SER A 217 -4.07 -17.80 -0.06
N PHE A 218 -5.35 -18.16 -0.12
CA PHE A 218 -6.40 -17.21 -0.53
C PHE A 218 -6.64 -16.13 0.51
N LEU A 219 -7.13 -14.96 0.06
CA LEU A 219 -7.41 -13.78 0.87
C LEU A 219 -8.63 -13.89 1.83
N ASN A 220 -9.17 -15.10 2.04
CA ASN A 220 -10.46 -15.31 2.74
C ASN A 220 -10.34 -15.51 4.26
N HIS A 221 -9.15 -15.37 4.83
CA HIS A 221 -8.97 -15.55 6.28
C HIS A 221 -9.50 -14.34 7.07
N THR A 222 -10.19 -14.61 8.18
CA THR A 222 -10.55 -13.59 9.16
C THR A 222 -9.33 -13.12 9.92
N ILE A 223 -9.27 -11.84 10.22
CA ILE A 223 -8.21 -11.22 11.02
C ILE A 223 -8.86 -10.63 12.25
N ASN A 224 -8.37 -10.98 13.42
CA ASN A 224 -8.74 -10.28 14.65
C ASN A 224 -8.04 -8.93 14.67
N VAL A 225 -8.80 -7.86 14.81
CA VAL A 225 -8.30 -6.49 14.71
C VAL A 225 -8.65 -5.71 15.97
N GLU A 226 -7.62 -5.18 16.61
CA GLU A 226 -7.72 -4.25 17.72
C GLU A 226 -6.85 -3.04 17.39
N GLY A 227 -7.41 -1.84 17.48
CA GLY A 227 -6.72 -0.58 17.21
C GLY A 227 -6.01 0.00 18.42
N ILE A 228 -5.59 1.27 18.28
CA ILE A 228 -4.88 2.01 19.32
C ILE A 228 -5.75 3.03 20.06
N ASN A 229 -7.06 3.05 19.79
CA ASN A 229 -7.95 4.09 20.33
C ASN A 229 -8.05 4.11 21.84
N GLU A 230 -7.91 2.92 22.47
CA GLU A 230 -8.02 2.74 23.90
C GLU A 230 -6.67 2.84 24.65
N ILE A 231 -5.55 2.97 23.91
CA ILE A 231 -4.23 3.12 24.52
C ILE A 231 -4.09 4.51 25.12
N ASP A 232 -3.84 4.55 26.41
CA ASP A 232 -3.61 5.78 27.13
C ASP A 232 -2.13 5.99 27.53
N LYS A 233 -1.88 7.09 28.26
CA LYS A 233 -0.55 7.41 28.75
C LYS A 233 -0.08 6.42 29.83
N ASN A 234 -0.99 5.94 30.67
CA ASN A 234 -0.64 5.01 31.75
C ASN A 234 -0.18 3.67 31.19
N ASP A 235 -0.80 3.22 30.08
CA ASP A 235 -0.36 2.01 29.38
C ASP A 235 1.08 2.15 28.87
N ILE A 236 1.40 3.30 28.27
CA ILE A 236 2.76 3.60 27.77
C ILE A 236 3.75 3.63 28.94
N ASP A 237 3.42 4.32 30.03
CA ASP A 237 4.30 4.44 31.21
C ASP A 237 4.51 3.08 31.89
N ASN A 238 3.49 2.27 32.02
CA ASN A 238 3.58 0.93 32.60
C ASN A 238 4.38 -0.03 31.72
N ALA A 239 4.16 -0.01 30.40
CA ALA A 239 4.99 -0.76 29.46
C ALA A 239 6.46 -0.38 29.59
N ASN A 240 6.75 0.92 29.70
CA ASN A 240 8.10 1.43 29.86
C ASN A 240 8.79 0.95 31.15
N LYS A 241 8.07 0.94 32.29
CA LYS A 241 8.58 0.42 33.58
C LYS A 241 8.94 -1.06 33.48
N LEU A 242 8.14 -1.82 32.69
CA LEU A 242 8.37 -3.26 32.48
C LEU A 242 9.44 -3.56 31.39
N GLY A 243 10.07 -2.55 30.79
CA GLY A 243 11.10 -2.74 29.77
C GLY A 243 10.56 -2.98 28.37
N PHE A 244 9.30 -2.62 28.11
CA PHE A 244 8.62 -2.77 26.81
C PHE A 244 8.24 -1.43 26.20
N LYS A 245 7.97 -1.45 24.89
CA LYS A 245 7.23 -0.42 24.15
C LYS A 245 5.95 -1.00 23.58
N ILE A 246 4.94 -0.16 23.40
CA ILE A 246 3.71 -0.54 22.70
C ILE A 246 3.82 -0.16 21.23
N LYS A 247 3.59 -1.12 20.34
CA LYS A 247 3.51 -0.93 18.88
C LYS A 247 2.26 -1.62 18.33
N LEU A 248 1.59 -1.00 17.35
CA LEU A 248 0.52 -1.68 16.60
C LEU A 248 1.16 -2.61 15.58
N LEU A 249 1.08 -3.92 15.79
CA LEU A 249 1.61 -4.91 14.88
C LEU A 249 0.52 -5.60 14.05
N GLY A 250 0.81 -5.77 12.76
CA GLY A 250 0.22 -6.85 11.98
C GLY A 250 1.08 -8.11 12.16
N TYR A 251 0.45 -9.22 12.45
CA TYR A 251 1.11 -10.51 12.70
C TYR A 251 0.38 -11.64 12.00
N ALA A 252 1.09 -12.45 11.22
CA ALA A 252 0.60 -13.67 10.63
C ALA A 252 1.62 -14.80 10.73
N GLU A 253 1.15 -16.00 11.07
CA GLU A 253 1.98 -17.19 11.25
C GLU A 253 1.25 -18.43 10.72
N LEU A 254 2.02 -19.32 10.08
CA LEU A 254 1.55 -20.60 9.59
C LEU A 254 1.95 -21.70 10.58
N ILE A 255 0.99 -22.21 11.33
CA ILE A 255 1.18 -23.31 12.29
C ILE A 255 0.31 -24.49 11.88
N ASN A 256 0.90 -25.66 11.68
CA ASN A 256 0.18 -26.88 11.32
C ASN A 256 -0.79 -26.69 10.14
N ASN A 257 -0.33 -26.01 9.08
CA ASN A 257 -1.11 -25.67 7.88
C ASN A 257 -2.33 -24.76 8.15
N LYS A 258 -2.42 -24.13 9.31
CA LYS A 258 -3.43 -23.12 9.63
C LYS A 258 -2.77 -21.75 9.75
N ILE A 259 -3.40 -20.73 9.17
CA ILE A 259 -2.92 -19.35 9.22
C ILE A 259 -3.58 -18.63 10.38
N TYR A 260 -2.78 -18.12 11.29
CA TYR A 260 -3.19 -17.28 12.41
C TYR A 260 -2.83 -15.84 12.06
N GLN A 261 -3.83 -14.94 12.11
CA GLN A 261 -3.65 -13.53 11.78
C GLN A 261 -4.28 -12.63 12.83
N ARG A 262 -3.56 -11.60 13.21
CA ARG A 262 -4.06 -10.60 14.17
C ARG A 262 -3.39 -9.24 13.96
N VAL A 263 -4.11 -8.21 14.31
CA VAL A 263 -3.64 -6.84 14.42
C VAL A 263 -4.01 -6.35 15.80
N HIS A 264 -3.03 -5.99 16.61
CA HIS A 264 -3.30 -5.48 17.95
C HIS A 264 -2.09 -4.70 18.50
N PRO A 265 -2.31 -3.80 19.47
CA PRO A 265 -1.24 -3.23 20.27
C PRO A 265 -0.44 -4.34 20.95
N THR A 266 0.88 -4.31 20.79
CA THR A 266 1.77 -5.38 21.25
C THR A 266 2.88 -4.81 22.10
N LEU A 267 3.15 -5.45 23.25
CA LEU A 267 4.30 -5.19 24.09
C LEU A 267 5.57 -5.76 23.43
N ILE A 268 6.50 -4.91 23.06
CA ILE A 268 7.75 -5.29 22.41
C ILE A 268 8.92 -4.94 23.31
N LYS A 269 9.79 -5.90 23.61
CA LYS A 269 11.02 -5.66 24.40
C LYS A 269 11.81 -4.51 23.82
N LYS A 270 12.25 -3.56 24.64
CA LYS A 270 13.04 -2.39 24.21
C LYS A 270 14.33 -2.77 23.48
N SER A 271 14.89 -3.95 23.75
CA SER A 271 16.06 -4.50 23.08
C SER A 271 15.80 -5.01 21.65
N SER A 272 14.51 -5.14 21.23
CA SER A 272 14.16 -5.59 19.89
C SER A 272 14.35 -4.48 18.86
N TYR A 273 14.82 -4.84 17.66
CA TYR A 273 14.91 -3.89 16.52
C TYR A 273 13.57 -3.24 16.19
N VAL A 274 12.46 -3.97 16.31
CA VAL A 274 11.12 -3.43 16.05
C VAL A 274 10.74 -2.31 17.01
N ALA A 275 11.20 -2.38 18.26
CA ALA A 275 10.96 -1.35 19.26
C ALA A 275 11.62 0.00 18.90
N SER A 276 12.71 -0.01 18.14
CA SER A 276 13.43 1.20 17.69
C SER A 276 12.81 1.90 16.49
N ILE A 277 11.86 1.25 15.80
CA ILE A 277 11.18 1.82 14.63
C ILE A 277 10.13 2.83 15.08
N ASP A 278 10.45 4.10 15.00
CA ASP A 278 9.63 5.20 15.52
C ASP A 278 9.14 6.15 14.41
N GLY A 279 8.27 7.08 14.77
CA GLY A 279 7.70 8.06 13.85
C GLY A 279 6.81 7.44 12.80
N VAL A 280 6.91 7.88 11.57
CA VAL A 280 6.09 7.41 10.43
C VAL A 280 6.69 6.19 9.71
N LEU A 281 7.75 5.61 10.24
CA LEU A 281 8.46 4.51 9.61
C LEU A 281 7.66 3.21 9.68
N ASN A 282 7.83 2.37 8.66
CA ASN A 282 7.31 1.02 8.59
C ASN A 282 8.47 0.00 8.66
N ALA A 283 8.16 -1.18 9.14
CA ALA A 283 9.09 -2.32 9.13
C ALA A 283 8.32 -3.61 8.90
N VAL A 284 8.91 -4.51 8.13
CA VAL A 284 8.38 -5.84 7.85
C VAL A 284 9.45 -6.87 8.18
N ILE A 285 9.09 -7.87 8.94
CA ILE A 285 9.95 -8.99 9.30
C ILE A 285 9.31 -10.27 8.75
N ALA A 286 10.08 -11.06 8.00
CA ALA A 286 9.70 -12.37 7.50
C ALA A 286 10.68 -13.40 8.07
N GLU A 287 10.15 -14.47 8.67
CA GLU A 287 10.92 -15.57 9.28
C GLU A 287 10.55 -16.91 8.64
#